data_c1cf90a26bdcc481ae60190018b82c19
#
_entry.id   c1cf90a26bdcc481ae60190018b82c19
#
_cell.length_a   1.000
_cell.length_b   1.000
_cell.length_c   1.000
_cell.angle_alpha   90.00
_cell.angle_beta   90.00
_cell.angle_gamma   90.00
#
_symmetry.space_group_name_H-M   'P 1'
#
loop_
_entity.id
_entity.type
_entity.pdbx_description
1 polymer ?
#
loop_
_entity_poly.entity_id
_entity_poly.type
_entity_poly.pdbx_seq_one_letter_code
_entity_poly.pdbx_strand_id
1 'polypeptide(L)'
;MPDRRVYINHMTEYITMTADAPVSRSTAIKLYDAAGFDGMRKAGRLAAEILDALVPHVVPGVTTGELDDIVRRMTLDGGGVPATLGYRGYTHSCCISLNNVICHGIPGDYKLKDGDILNIDVTPLVDGWHGDTSRMFIAGDAPIKAKRLVEITYECLMLGIEQAKPGNHLGDIGHVIQRHAEKHRYGVVRDFCGHGLGRVFHDSPEVVHVGRPGTGPELKPGMFFTIEPMINIGKPGVKMLDDGWTAVTRDRTLSAQFEHSIGITETGCEIFTKSPTGLDCPPYAR
;
A
#
# COMPACT_ATOMS: atom_id res chain seq x y z
N MET A 1 -28.96 -15.25 23.53
CA MET A 1 -27.75 -15.45 24.36
C MET A 1 -26.60 -14.78 23.64
N PRO A 2 -25.88 -13.79 24.21
CA PRO A 2 -24.78 -13.14 23.50
C PRO A 2 -23.55 -14.04 23.50
N ASP A 3 -23.00 -14.23 22.32
CA ASP A 3 -21.77 -14.96 22.02
C ASP A 3 -20.59 -14.33 22.77
N ARG A 4 -20.11 -15.03 23.80
CA ARG A 4 -18.88 -14.67 24.51
C ARG A 4 -17.69 -15.11 23.68
N ARG A 5 -17.25 -14.30 22.72
CA ARG A 5 -15.91 -14.44 22.17
C ARG A 5 -14.92 -14.09 23.27
N VAL A 6 -14.26 -15.10 23.77
CA VAL A 6 -13.13 -14.97 24.68
C VAL A 6 -12.02 -14.27 23.87
N TYR A 7 -11.79 -12.99 24.12
CA TYR A 7 -10.60 -12.31 23.68
C TYR A 7 -9.42 -12.89 24.47
N ILE A 8 -8.75 -13.87 23.88
CA ILE A 8 -7.44 -14.29 24.37
C ILE A 8 -6.51 -13.11 24.08
N ASN A 9 -6.09 -12.44 25.12
CA ASN A 9 -5.12 -11.36 25.06
C ASN A 9 -3.75 -12.03 24.81
N HIS A 10 -3.46 -12.39 23.54
CA HIS A 10 -2.11 -12.76 23.17
C HIS A 10 -1.25 -11.52 23.32
N MET A 11 -0.31 -11.55 24.26
CA MET A 11 0.67 -10.48 24.38
C MET A 11 1.39 -10.37 23.03
N THR A 12 1.41 -9.15 22.46
CA THR A 12 2.14 -8.88 21.22
C THR A 12 3.62 -9.17 21.44
N GLU A 13 4.15 -10.11 20.70
CA GLU A 13 5.56 -10.48 20.76
C GLU A 13 6.36 -9.62 19.78
N TYR A 14 7.53 -9.13 20.22
CA TYR A 14 8.47 -8.38 19.40
C TYR A 14 9.80 -9.12 19.39
N ILE A 15 10.45 -9.19 18.22
CA ILE A 15 11.76 -9.79 18.05
C ILE A 15 12.73 -8.82 17.36
N THR A 16 13.92 -8.67 17.90
CA THR A 16 14.97 -7.87 17.25
C THR A 16 15.60 -8.68 16.12
N MET A 17 15.75 -8.04 14.96
CA MET A 17 16.33 -8.64 13.75
C MET A 17 17.65 -7.98 13.42
N THR A 18 18.65 -8.80 13.13
CA THR A 18 19.90 -8.36 12.48
C THR A 18 19.82 -8.57 10.98
N ALA A 19 20.65 -7.88 10.19
CA ALA A 19 20.67 -8.00 8.74
C ALA A 19 20.91 -9.44 8.26
N ASP A 20 21.65 -10.26 9.04
CA ASP A 20 21.98 -11.65 8.70
C ASP A 20 20.98 -12.68 9.27
N ALA A 21 19.93 -12.22 9.96
CA ALA A 21 18.95 -13.14 10.54
C ALA A 21 18.25 -13.98 9.46
N PRO A 22 17.92 -15.26 9.76
CA PRO A 22 17.19 -16.11 8.82
C PRO A 22 15.86 -15.48 8.39
N VAL A 23 15.57 -15.54 7.09
CA VAL A 23 14.31 -15.01 6.54
C VAL A 23 13.20 -16.02 6.80
N SER A 24 12.25 -15.68 7.65
CA SER A 24 11.07 -16.51 7.93
C SER A 24 9.87 -15.63 8.29
N ARG A 25 8.67 -16.09 7.96
CA ARG A 25 7.45 -15.52 8.54
C ARG A 25 7.41 -15.78 10.03
N SER A 26 6.91 -14.79 10.77
CA SER A 26 6.73 -14.90 12.22
C SER A 26 5.39 -14.27 12.61
N THR A 27 4.79 -14.75 13.68
CA THR A 27 3.68 -14.06 14.35
C THR A 27 4.19 -12.90 15.22
N ALA A 28 5.48 -12.92 15.60
CA ALA A 28 6.13 -11.83 16.30
C ALA A 28 6.44 -10.68 15.35
N ILE A 29 6.29 -9.46 15.85
CA ILE A 29 6.60 -8.24 15.11
C ILE A 29 8.11 -8.03 15.10
N LYS A 30 8.71 -7.86 13.93
CA LYS A 30 10.15 -7.68 13.75
C LYS A 30 10.54 -6.22 14.00
N LEU A 31 11.63 -6.06 14.75
CA LEU A 31 12.28 -4.77 15.00
C LEU A 31 13.66 -4.78 14.35
N TYR A 32 13.83 -3.99 13.31
CA TYR A 32 15.04 -3.91 12.51
C TYR A 32 15.97 -2.79 13.01
N ASP A 33 17.24 -2.99 12.84
CA ASP A 33 18.32 -2.05 13.15
C ASP A 33 18.58 -1.05 12.00
N ALA A 34 19.65 -0.25 12.13
CA ALA A 34 20.05 0.74 11.12
C ALA A 34 20.32 0.11 9.74
N ALA A 35 20.89 -1.11 9.70
CA ALA A 35 21.16 -1.81 8.45
C ALA A 35 19.84 -2.21 7.74
N GLY A 36 18.81 -2.54 8.52
CA GLY A 36 17.46 -2.76 7.99
C GLY A 36 16.87 -1.50 7.37
N PHE A 37 17.02 -0.34 8.02
CA PHE A 37 16.61 0.95 7.45
C PHE A 37 17.33 1.25 6.12
N ASP A 38 18.64 1.00 6.02
CA ASP A 38 19.38 1.20 4.79
C ASP A 38 18.90 0.29 3.66
N GLY A 39 18.60 -0.96 3.96
CA GLY A 39 18.02 -1.89 3.00
C GLY A 39 16.66 -1.43 2.48
N MET A 40 15.78 -1.00 3.39
CA MET A 40 14.45 -0.48 3.05
C MET A 40 14.52 0.83 2.25
N ARG A 41 15.44 1.74 2.60
CA ARG A 41 15.68 2.98 1.82
C ARG A 41 16.03 2.67 0.37
N LYS A 42 16.91 1.68 0.15
CA LYS A 42 17.34 1.30 -1.20
C LYS A 42 16.18 0.72 -2.01
N ALA A 43 15.44 -0.24 -1.45
CA ALA A 43 14.30 -0.86 -2.13
C ALA A 43 13.14 0.12 -2.34
N GLY A 44 12.79 0.90 -1.31
CA GLY A 44 11.72 1.90 -1.36
C GLY A 44 12.04 3.04 -2.34
N ARG A 45 13.31 3.44 -2.43
CA ARG A 45 13.75 4.44 -3.41
C ARG A 45 13.51 3.98 -4.85
N LEU A 46 13.89 2.73 -5.18
CA LEU A 46 13.64 2.17 -6.51
C LEU A 46 12.14 2.12 -6.81
N ALA A 47 11.32 1.68 -5.86
CA ALA A 47 9.86 1.65 -6.02
C ALA A 47 9.28 3.05 -6.33
N ALA A 48 9.70 4.06 -5.59
CA ALA A 48 9.28 5.44 -5.79
C ALA A 48 9.71 5.99 -7.17
N GLU A 49 10.94 5.71 -7.59
CA GLU A 49 11.46 6.11 -8.91
C GLU A 49 10.72 5.45 -10.07
N ILE A 50 10.31 4.18 -9.91
CA ILE A 50 9.47 3.48 -10.90
C ILE A 50 8.13 4.21 -11.04
N LEU A 51 7.45 4.52 -9.93
CA LEU A 51 6.17 5.23 -9.98
C LEU A 51 6.31 6.66 -10.54
N ASP A 52 7.40 7.36 -10.24
CA ASP A 52 7.69 8.67 -10.83
C ASP A 52 7.83 8.58 -12.36
N ALA A 53 8.56 7.58 -12.84
CA ALA A 53 8.77 7.35 -14.26
C ALA A 53 7.50 6.98 -15.03
N LEU A 54 6.49 6.40 -14.36
CA LEU A 54 5.21 6.06 -14.99
C LEU A 54 4.34 7.29 -15.29
N VAL A 55 4.56 8.44 -14.61
CA VAL A 55 3.72 9.64 -14.76
C VAL A 55 3.50 10.05 -16.22
N PRO A 56 4.52 10.18 -17.10
CA PRO A 56 4.31 10.55 -18.49
C PRO A 56 3.68 9.44 -19.35
N HIS A 57 3.67 8.19 -18.87
CA HIS A 57 3.17 7.05 -19.62
C HIS A 57 1.69 6.75 -19.37
N VAL A 58 1.13 7.24 -18.25
CA VAL A 58 -0.30 7.02 -17.93
C VAL A 58 -1.16 8.03 -18.69
N VAL A 59 -1.48 7.68 -19.94
CA VAL A 59 -2.26 8.51 -20.87
C VAL A 59 -3.36 7.66 -21.54
N PRO A 60 -4.46 8.27 -22.01
CA PRO A 60 -5.46 7.54 -22.78
C PRO A 60 -4.84 6.81 -23.99
N GLY A 61 -5.24 5.55 -24.18
CA GLY A 61 -4.78 4.69 -25.26
C GLY A 61 -3.66 3.71 -24.91
N VAL A 62 -2.87 3.96 -23.85
CA VAL A 62 -1.88 2.98 -23.37
C VAL A 62 -2.60 1.79 -22.72
N THR A 63 -2.07 0.60 -22.86
CA THR A 63 -2.57 -0.59 -22.18
C THR A 63 -1.98 -0.73 -20.78
N THR A 64 -2.69 -1.39 -19.87
CA THR A 64 -2.16 -1.70 -18.55
C THR A 64 -0.99 -2.68 -18.62
N GLY A 65 -0.94 -3.55 -19.64
CA GLY A 65 0.20 -4.42 -19.91
C GLY A 65 1.47 -3.67 -20.31
N GLU A 66 1.35 -2.61 -21.16
CA GLU A 66 2.50 -1.74 -21.49
C GLU A 66 3.07 -1.03 -20.25
N LEU A 67 2.22 -0.66 -19.28
CA LEU A 67 2.68 -0.09 -18.01
C LEU A 67 3.39 -1.13 -17.15
N ASP A 68 2.89 -2.39 -17.08
CA ASP A 68 3.56 -3.49 -16.38
C ASP A 68 4.94 -3.78 -16.99
N ASP A 69 5.08 -3.74 -18.31
CA ASP A 69 6.36 -3.93 -19.01
C ASP A 69 7.38 -2.83 -18.62
N ILE A 70 6.93 -1.59 -18.44
CA ILE A 70 7.79 -0.49 -17.94
C ILE A 70 8.25 -0.81 -16.51
N VAL A 71 7.32 -1.17 -15.62
CA VAL A 71 7.64 -1.54 -14.23
C VAL A 71 8.66 -2.67 -14.19
N ARG A 72 8.42 -3.73 -14.95
CA ARG A 72 9.34 -4.88 -15.03
C ARG A 72 10.74 -4.48 -15.47
N ARG A 73 10.84 -3.74 -16.56
CA ARG A 73 12.12 -3.28 -17.08
C ARG A 73 12.87 -2.44 -16.07
N MET A 74 12.23 -1.42 -15.51
CA MET A 74 12.85 -0.51 -14.54
C MET A 74 13.27 -1.23 -13.27
N THR A 75 12.48 -2.20 -12.80
CA THR A 75 12.85 -3.01 -11.63
C THR A 75 14.14 -3.80 -11.90
N LEU A 76 14.24 -4.44 -13.06
CA LEU A 76 15.43 -5.21 -13.44
C LEU A 76 16.65 -4.31 -13.68
N ASP A 77 16.48 -3.18 -14.37
CA ASP A 77 17.54 -2.20 -14.61
C ASP A 77 18.07 -1.58 -13.32
N GLY A 78 17.20 -1.41 -12.31
CA GLY A 78 17.54 -0.97 -10.96
C GLY A 78 18.20 -2.03 -10.08
N GLY A 79 18.46 -3.23 -10.62
CA GLY A 79 19.11 -4.34 -9.92
C GLY A 79 18.19 -5.10 -8.95
N GLY A 80 16.88 -4.89 -9.05
CA GLY A 80 15.87 -5.63 -8.28
C GLY A 80 15.18 -6.71 -9.12
N VAL A 81 14.21 -7.39 -8.49
CA VAL A 81 13.26 -8.27 -9.17
C VAL A 81 11.84 -7.92 -8.71
N PRO A 82 10.80 -8.00 -9.57
CA PRO A 82 9.42 -7.77 -9.13
C PRO A 82 8.99 -8.86 -8.15
N ALA A 83 8.72 -8.50 -6.90
CA ALA A 83 8.32 -9.47 -5.87
C ALA A 83 6.93 -10.06 -6.10
N THR A 84 6.08 -9.36 -6.83
CA THR A 84 4.73 -9.81 -7.21
C THR A 84 4.78 -10.96 -8.21
N LEU A 85 5.76 -10.99 -9.13
CA LEU A 85 5.86 -11.98 -10.21
C LEU A 85 6.11 -13.38 -9.63
N GLY A 86 5.14 -14.27 -9.78
CA GLY A 86 5.18 -15.63 -9.23
C GLY A 86 4.70 -15.74 -7.78
N TYR A 87 4.46 -14.61 -7.07
CA TYR A 87 3.97 -14.63 -5.70
C TYR A 87 2.58 -15.26 -5.63
N ARG A 88 2.49 -16.42 -4.97
CA ARG A 88 1.25 -17.22 -4.88
C ARG A 88 0.54 -17.44 -6.23
N GLY A 89 1.30 -17.47 -7.32
CA GLY A 89 0.80 -17.68 -8.69
C GLY A 89 0.39 -16.39 -9.43
N TYR A 90 0.63 -15.21 -8.87
CA TYR A 90 0.42 -13.95 -9.61
C TYR A 90 1.40 -13.84 -10.79
N THR A 91 0.95 -13.34 -11.93
CA THR A 91 1.68 -13.51 -13.20
C THR A 91 2.33 -12.23 -13.75
N HIS A 92 2.17 -11.08 -13.05
CA HIS A 92 2.63 -9.78 -13.52
C HIS A 92 3.60 -9.13 -12.54
N SER A 93 4.27 -8.07 -13.00
CA SER A 93 5.32 -7.39 -12.23
C SER A 93 4.78 -6.34 -11.25
N CYS A 94 3.53 -5.93 -11.44
CA CYS A 94 2.81 -5.01 -10.56
C CYS A 94 1.32 -5.31 -10.58
N CYS A 95 0.55 -4.68 -9.66
CA CYS A 95 -0.90 -4.66 -9.75
C CYS A 95 -1.35 -3.32 -10.35
N ILE A 96 -2.37 -3.36 -11.24
CA ILE A 96 -2.99 -2.15 -11.80
C ILE A 96 -4.49 -2.21 -11.61
N SER A 97 -4.99 -1.39 -10.70
CA SER A 97 -6.37 -1.42 -10.23
C SER A 97 -7.16 -0.22 -10.75
N LEU A 98 -8.05 -0.46 -11.74
CA LEU A 98 -8.80 0.57 -12.46
C LEU A 98 -10.15 0.86 -11.83
N ASN A 99 -10.51 2.12 -11.69
CA ASN A 99 -11.84 2.63 -11.39
C ASN A 99 -12.48 1.98 -10.14
N ASN A 100 -13.30 0.94 -10.33
CA ASN A 100 -13.97 0.21 -9.25
C ASN A 100 -13.19 -1.02 -8.76
N VAL A 101 -12.00 -1.27 -9.29
CA VAL A 101 -11.06 -2.25 -8.75
C VAL A 101 -10.42 -1.64 -7.50
N ILE A 102 -10.53 -2.36 -6.38
CA ILE A 102 -10.00 -1.93 -5.08
C ILE A 102 -8.49 -2.15 -5.03
N CYS A 103 -8.07 -3.40 -5.32
CA CYS A 103 -6.66 -3.81 -5.33
C CYS A 103 -6.47 -5.09 -6.16
N HIS A 104 -5.21 -5.47 -6.37
CA HIS A 104 -4.77 -6.70 -7.05
C HIS A 104 -5.29 -6.85 -8.48
N GLY A 105 -5.61 -5.73 -9.16
CA GLY A 105 -5.97 -5.75 -10.57
C GLY A 105 -4.84 -6.30 -11.42
N ILE A 106 -5.17 -7.22 -12.35
CA ILE A 106 -4.18 -7.86 -13.23
C ILE A 106 -3.98 -6.99 -14.48
N PRO A 107 -2.74 -6.56 -14.79
CA PRO A 107 -2.44 -5.87 -16.05
C PRO A 107 -2.79 -6.70 -17.29
N GLY A 108 -3.11 -6.04 -18.40
CA GLY A 108 -3.46 -6.73 -19.66
C GLY A 108 -3.77 -5.76 -20.81
N ASP A 109 -4.61 -6.19 -21.74
CA ASP A 109 -4.91 -5.46 -22.98
C ASP A 109 -5.89 -4.28 -22.83
N TYR A 110 -6.33 -3.99 -21.59
CA TYR A 110 -7.23 -2.86 -21.36
C TYR A 110 -6.51 -1.54 -21.71
N LYS A 111 -7.05 -0.81 -22.68
CA LYS A 111 -6.56 0.52 -23.07
C LYS A 111 -7.19 1.57 -22.19
N LEU A 112 -6.37 2.36 -21.49
CA LEU A 112 -6.84 3.47 -20.67
C LEU A 112 -7.67 4.44 -21.49
N LYS A 113 -8.76 4.91 -20.88
CA LYS A 113 -9.68 5.90 -21.45
C LYS A 113 -9.50 7.24 -20.74
N ASP A 114 -9.87 8.30 -21.41
CA ASP A 114 -9.94 9.61 -20.79
C ASP A 114 -10.87 9.59 -19.58
N GLY A 115 -10.36 10.04 -18.43
CA GLY A 115 -11.07 10.03 -17.16
C GLY A 115 -10.91 8.78 -16.30
N ASP A 116 -10.21 7.74 -16.75
CA ASP A 116 -9.89 6.59 -15.92
C ASP A 116 -8.97 7.01 -14.75
N ILE A 117 -9.29 6.52 -13.57
CA ILE A 117 -8.39 6.56 -12.41
C ILE A 117 -7.84 5.16 -12.16
N LEU A 118 -6.58 5.04 -11.81
CA LEU A 118 -5.96 3.75 -11.54
C LEU A 118 -4.94 3.84 -10.42
N ASN A 119 -4.89 2.81 -9.59
CA ASN A 119 -3.77 2.56 -8.69
C ASN A 119 -2.75 1.68 -9.41
N ILE A 120 -1.47 2.03 -9.31
CA ILE A 120 -0.36 1.18 -9.72
C ILE A 120 0.46 0.88 -8.47
N ASP A 121 0.62 -0.41 -8.21
CA ASP A 121 1.22 -0.94 -7.00
C ASP A 121 2.44 -1.80 -7.39
N VAL A 122 3.61 -1.40 -6.89
CA VAL A 122 4.91 -1.94 -7.27
C VAL A 122 5.71 -2.38 -6.04
N THR A 123 6.31 -3.58 -6.13
CA THR A 123 7.16 -4.11 -5.05
C THR A 123 8.47 -4.66 -5.61
N PRO A 124 9.48 -3.82 -5.90
CA PRO A 124 10.81 -4.32 -6.18
C PRO A 124 11.45 -4.97 -4.95
N LEU A 125 12.01 -6.16 -5.14
CA LEU A 125 12.88 -6.83 -4.18
C LEU A 125 14.33 -6.53 -4.54
N VAL A 126 15.01 -5.78 -3.66
CA VAL A 126 16.40 -5.33 -3.84
C VAL A 126 17.26 -5.81 -2.67
N ASP A 127 18.31 -6.57 -2.93
CA ASP A 127 19.22 -7.13 -1.92
C ASP A 127 18.48 -7.86 -0.77
N GLY A 128 17.33 -8.46 -1.09
CA GLY A 128 16.49 -9.18 -0.14
C GLY A 128 15.52 -8.31 0.66
N TRP A 129 15.35 -7.02 0.32
CA TRP A 129 14.40 -6.08 0.92
C TRP A 129 13.28 -5.70 -0.04
N HIS A 130 12.04 -5.63 0.45
CA HIS A 130 10.86 -5.31 -0.36
C HIS A 130 10.54 -3.82 -0.23
N GLY A 131 10.55 -3.12 -1.37
CA GLY A 131 10.13 -1.72 -1.46
C GLY A 131 8.70 -1.64 -1.96
N ASP A 132 7.73 -1.69 -1.06
CA ASP A 132 6.31 -1.78 -1.38
C ASP A 132 5.63 -0.42 -1.36
N THR A 133 4.97 -0.05 -2.46
CA THR A 133 4.26 1.24 -2.55
C THR A 133 3.30 1.29 -3.72
N SER A 134 2.22 2.05 -3.55
CA SER A 134 1.29 2.31 -4.64
C SER A 134 0.84 3.77 -4.71
N ARG A 135 0.49 4.22 -5.91
CA ARG A 135 -0.05 5.56 -6.16
C ARG A 135 -1.25 5.52 -7.09
N MET A 136 -2.11 6.54 -6.95
CA MET A 136 -3.17 6.81 -7.91
C MET A 136 -2.65 7.64 -9.07
N PHE A 137 -3.09 7.28 -10.26
CA PHE A 137 -2.88 8.02 -11.50
C PHE A 137 -4.22 8.37 -12.13
N ILE A 138 -4.22 9.38 -13.00
CA ILE A 138 -5.39 9.82 -13.76
C ILE A 138 -5.00 9.86 -15.24
N ALA A 139 -5.67 9.09 -16.07
CA ALA A 139 -5.50 9.13 -17.52
C ALA A 139 -6.39 10.23 -18.11
N GLY A 140 -5.78 11.30 -18.61
CA GLY A 140 -6.50 12.46 -19.16
C GLY A 140 -7.20 13.30 -18.08
N ASP A 141 -8.49 13.60 -18.27
CA ASP A 141 -9.28 14.47 -17.39
C ASP A 141 -10.44 13.72 -16.69
N ALA A 142 -10.23 13.34 -15.43
CA ALA A 142 -11.25 12.63 -14.66
C ALA A 142 -12.36 13.56 -14.10
N PRO A 143 -13.57 13.02 -13.90
CA PRO A 143 -14.65 13.76 -13.25
C PRO A 143 -14.27 14.25 -11.85
N ILE A 144 -14.81 15.39 -11.42
CA ILE A 144 -14.51 16.03 -10.13
C ILE A 144 -14.65 15.05 -8.96
N LYS A 145 -15.68 14.17 -8.97
CA LYS A 145 -15.87 13.17 -7.92
C LYS A 145 -14.74 12.15 -7.83
N ALA A 146 -14.13 11.79 -8.97
CA ALA A 146 -13.01 10.86 -9.01
C ALA A 146 -11.72 11.56 -8.49
N LYS A 147 -11.45 12.80 -8.92
CA LYS A 147 -10.34 13.61 -8.40
C LYS A 147 -10.46 13.80 -6.89
N ARG A 148 -11.68 14.08 -6.40
CA ARG A 148 -11.92 14.24 -4.96
C ARG A 148 -11.72 12.94 -4.17
N LEU A 149 -12.10 11.78 -4.72
CA LEU A 149 -11.79 10.49 -4.11
C LEU A 149 -10.28 10.29 -3.97
N VAL A 150 -9.53 10.52 -5.04
CA VAL A 150 -8.06 10.39 -5.07
C VAL A 150 -7.43 11.29 -4.01
N GLU A 151 -7.81 12.56 -3.95
CA GLU A 151 -7.31 13.54 -2.97
C GLU A 151 -7.59 13.09 -1.52
N ILE A 152 -8.84 12.73 -1.19
CA ILE A 152 -9.22 12.28 0.15
C ILE A 152 -8.50 10.99 0.54
N THR A 153 -8.25 10.09 -0.41
CA THR A 153 -7.51 8.84 -0.14
C THR A 153 -6.05 9.14 0.22
N TYR A 154 -5.41 10.08 -0.49
CA TYR A 154 -4.07 10.54 -0.13
C TYR A 154 -4.04 11.23 1.24
N GLU A 155 -5.02 12.09 1.53
CA GLU A 155 -5.16 12.68 2.87
C GLU A 155 -5.31 11.59 3.96
N CYS A 156 -6.09 10.53 3.71
CA CYS A 156 -6.21 9.39 4.61
C CYS A 156 -4.86 8.72 4.90
N LEU A 157 -4.06 8.46 3.86
CA LEU A 157 -2.72 7.89 4.00
C LEU A 157 -1.84 8.79 4.88
N MET A 158 -1.76 10.08 4.57
CA MET A 158 -0.87 11.01 5.29
C MET A 158 -1.28 11.20 6.74
N LEU A 159 -2.59 11.29 7.04
CA LEU A 159 -3.10 11.31 8.41
C LEU A 159 -2.76 10.03 9.18
N GLY A 160 -2.82 8.87 8.52
CA GLY A 160 -2.37 7.60 9.09
C GLY A 160 -0.89 7.61 9.44
N ILE A 161 -0.05 8.08 8.52
CA ILE A 161 1.40 8.21 8.71
C ILE A 161 1.75 9.17 9.87
N GLU A 162 1.01 10.25 10.04
CA GLU A 162 1.20 11.18 11.17
C GLU A 162 1.00 10.49 12.54
N GLN A 163 0.23 9.41 12.61
CA GLN A 163 0.06 8.62 13.84
C GLN A 163 1.16 7.58 14.04
N ALA A 164 1.99 7.31 13.04
CA ALA A 164 3.06 6.32 13.10
C ALA A 164 4.25 6.82 13.94
N LYS A 165 4.07 6.82 15.26
CA LYS A 165 5.04 7.31 16.26
C LYS A 165 5.23 6.29 17.38
N PRO A 166 6.43 6.20 17.98
CA PRO A 166 6.65 5.36 19.14
C PRO A 166 5.62 5.64 20.26
N GLY A 167 5.07 4.58 20.85
CA GLY A 167 4.09 4.66 21.92
C GLY A 167 2.63 4.80 21.47
N ASN A 168 2.37 5.19 20.22
CA ASN A 168 1.04 5.04 19.61
C ASN A 168 0.77 3.57 19.28
N HIS A 169 -0.46 3.26 18.89
CA HIS A 169 -0.89 1.90 18.53
C HIS A 169 -1.38 1.83 17.08
N LEU A 170 -1.40 0.66 16.49
CA LEU A 170 -1.93 0.46 15.13
C LEU A 170 -3.38 0.94 15.00
N GLY A 171 -4.18 0.80 16.06
CA GLY A 171 -5.56 1.31 16.08
C GLY A 171 -5.68 2.82 15.97
N ASP A 172 -4.65 3.59 16.35
CA ASP A 172 -4.62 5.05 16.17
C ASP A 172 -4.56 5.41 14.69
N ILE A 173 -3.74 4.69 13.92
CA ILE A 173 -3.63 4.82 12.45
C ILE A 173 -4.99 4.56 11.80
N GLY A 174 -5.58 3.39 12.07
CA GLY A 174 -6.88 3.02 11.50
C GLY A 174 -8.00 3.98 11.88
N HIS A 175 -7.97 4.51 13.11
CA HIS A 175 -8.97 5.44 13.62
C HIS A 175 -9.00 6.75 12.82
N VAL A 176 -7.87 7.39 12.59
CA VAL A 176 -7.83 8.68 11.89
C VAL A 176 -8.19 8.53 10.42
N ILE A 177 -7.72 7.46 9.76
CA ILE A 177 -8.08 7.10 8.39
C ILE A 177 -9.61 6.94 8.28
N GLN A 178 -10.19 6.09 9.13
CA GLN A 178 -11.63 5.84 9.13
C GLN A 178 -12.42 7.12 9.35
N ARG A 179 -12.08 7.90 10.37
CA ARG A 179 -12.79 9.16 10.66
C ARG A 179 -12.73 10.16 9.52
N HIS A 180 -11.57 10.26 8.84
CA HIS A 180 -11.42 11.19 7.73
C HIS A 180 -12.26 10.74 6.53
N ALA A 181 -12.18 9.47 6.12
CA ALA A 181 -12.97 8.93 5.03
C ALA A 181 -14.49 9.05 5.30
N GLU A 182 -14.95 8.67 6.49
CA GLU A 182 -16.37 8.72 6.87
C GLU A 182 -16.91 10.16 6.93
N LYS A 183 -16.10 11.16 7.32
CA LYS A 183 -16.45 12.58 7.27
C LYS A 183 -16.81 13.01 5.83
N HIS A 184 -16.16 12.42 4.85
CA HIS A 184 -16.44 12.62 3.42
C HIS A 184 -17.50 11.65 2.86
N ARG A 185 -18.12 10.81 3.73
CA ARG A 185 -19.12 9.78 3.39
C ARG A 185 -18.56 8.69 2.48
N TYR A 186 -17.28 8.40 2.58
CA TYR A 186 -16.60 7.33 1.86
C TYR A 186 -16.48 6.07 2.74
N GLY A 187 -16.49 4.90 2.10
CA GLY A 187 -16.32 3.61 2.75
C GLY A 187 -14.84 3.22 2.83
N VAL A 188 -14.37 2.81 4.01
CA VAL A 188 -13.04 2.22 4.17
C VAL A 188 -13.15 0.71 4.03
N VAL A 189 -12.40 0.12 3.11
CA VAL A 189 -12.33 -1.34 2.90
C VAL A 189 -11.76 -2.01 4.16
N ARG A 190 -12.32 -3.19 4.52
CA ARG A 190 -11.95 -3.94 5.73
C ARG A 190 -11.45 -5.34 5.46
N ASP A 191 -11.59 -5.80 4.21
CA ASP A 191 -11.23 -7.16 3.77
C ASP A 191 -9.74 -7.26 3.45
N PHE A 192 -9.06 -6.12 3.30
CA PHE A 192 -7.62 -5.96 3.07
C PHE A 192 -7.04 -4.97 4.06
N CYS A 193 -5.74 -5.10 4.32
CA CYS A 193 -5.01 -4.27 5.26
C CYS A 193 -3.55 -4.13 4.84
N GLY A 194 -2.86 -3.17 5.41
CA GLY A 194 -1.42 -3.09 5.37
C GLY A 194 -0.77 -4.20 6.20
N HIS A 195 0.52 -4.36 6.07
CA HIS A 195 1.25 -5.48 6.65
C HIS A 195 2.68 -5.11 7.03
N GLY A 196 3.24 -5.85 7.96
CA GLY A 196 4.67 -5.83 8.19
C GLY A 196 5.42 -6.27 6.95
N LEU A 197 6.58 -5.65 6.69
CA LEU A 197 7.43 -6.00 5.57
C LEU A 197 8.92 -5.88 5.95
N GLY A 198 9.75 -6.07 4.97
CA GLY A 198 11.20 -6.01 5.10
C GLY A 198 11.83 -7.10 4.25
N ARG A 199 12.42 -8.11 4.90
CA ARG A 199 12.95 -9.29 4.20
C ARG A 199 11.89 -10.34 3.85
N VAL A 200 10.68 -10.18 4.37
CA VAL A 200 9.49 -10.95 4.00
C VAL A 200 8.49 -9.99 3.40
N PHE A 201 7.85 -10.35 2.29
CA PHE A 201 6.93 -9.48 1.58
C PHE A 201 5.72 -9.11 2.46
N HIS A 202 4.99 -10.10 2.95
CA HIS A 202 3.85 -9.90 3.86
C HIS A 202 4.14 -10.60 5.18
N ASP A 203 4.27 -9.85 6.24
CA ASP A 203 4.62 -10.32 7.58
C ASP A 203 3.74 -9.63 8.65
N SER A 204 3.93 -9.97 9.92
CA SER A 204 3.32 -9.27 11.05
C SER A 204 3.90 -7.86 11.21
N PRO A 205 3.07 -6.87 11.62
CA PRO A 205 1.66 -6.98 11.98
C PRO A 205 0.70 -6.77 10.79
N GLU A 206 -0.60 -7.12 10.97
CA GLU A 206 -1.67 -6.60 10.11
C GLU A 206 -1.99 -5.15 10.50
N VAL A 207 -2.03 -4.25 9.51
CA VAL A 207 -2.29 -2.81 9.69
C VAL A 207 -3.64 -2.46 9.10
N VAL A 208 -4.70 -2.61 9.90
CA VAL A 208 -6.06 -2.32 9.45
C VAL A 208 -6.34 -0.82 9.42
N HIS A 209 -7.05 -0.35 8.39
CA HIS A 209 -7.34 1.07 8.16
C HIS A 209 -8.64 1.55 8.84
N VAL A 210 -9.13 0.78 9.81
CA VAL A 210 -10.22 1.12 10.71
C VAL A 210 -9.81 0.75 12.12
N GLY A 211 -10.28 1.48 13.14
CA GLY A 211 -9.83 1.17 14.49
C GLY A 211 -10.35 2.08 15.58
N ARG A 212 -9.85 1.82 16.78
CA ARG A 212 -10.09 2.63 17.98
C ARG A 212 -8.75 3.11 18.53
N PRO A 213 -8.66 4.34 19.03
CA PRO A 213 -7.45 4.87 19.65
C PRO A 213 -6.93 3.95 20.76
N GLY A 214 -5.61 3.79 20.85
CA GLY A 214 -4.93 3.02 21.88
C GLY A 214 -5.16 1.51 21.80
N THR A 215 -5.57 0.95 20.66
CA THR A 215 -5.81 -0.49 20.50
C THR A 215 -4.84 -1.13 19.51
N GLY A 216 -4.65 -2.45 19.64
CA GLY A 216 -3.70 -3.22 18.82
C GLY A 216 -2.26 -3.10 19.31
N PRO A 217 -1.29 -3.62 18.54
CA PRO A 217 0.13 -3.52 18.85
C PRO A 217 0.60 -2.08 19.06
N GLU A 218 1.42 -1.86 20.09
CA GLU A 218 2.14 -0.62 20.31
C GLU A 218 3.23 -0.44 19.24
N LEU A 219 3.39 0.77 18.71
CA LEU A 219 4.42 1.10 17.73
C LEU A 219 5.77 1.29 18.44
N LYS A 220 6.77 0.54 17.99
CA LYS A 220 8.13 0.55 18.54
C LYS A 220 9.15 0.89 17.46
N PRO A 221 10.24 1.60 17.81
CA PRO A 221 11.36 1.81 16.90
C PRO A 221 11.85 0.50 16.28
N GLY A 222 12.12 0.53 14.98
CA GLY A 222 12.53 -0.64 14.20
C GLY A 222 11.40 -1.42 13.54
N MET A 223 10.12 -1.12 13.83
CA MET A 223 9.00 -1.73 13.09
C MET A 223 8.93 -1.20 11.67
N PHE A 224 8.79 -2.09 10.69
CA PHE A 224 8.52 -1.75 9.28
C PHE A 224 7.17 -2.30 8.88
N PHE A 225 6.34 -1.48 8.24
CA PHE A 225 5.02 -1.89 7.74
C PHE A 225 4.49 -0.94 6.68
N THR A 226 3.46 -1.37 5.94
CA THR A 226 2.74 -0.55 4.98
C THR A 226 1.54 0.14 5.62
N ILE A 227 1.23 1.33 5.16
CA ILE A 227 -0.07 1.99 5.36
C ILE A 227 -0.64 2.21 3.97
N GLU A 228 -1.80 1.59 3.68
CA GLU A 228 -2.34 1.47 2.32
C GLU A 228 -3.88 1.56 2.28
N PRO A 229 -4.47 2.66 2.75
CA PRO A 229 -5.92 2.77 2.82
C PRO A 229 -6.59 2.65 1.46
N MET A 230 -7.54 1.71 1.36
CA MET A 230 -8.42 1.53 0.22
C MET A 230 -9.77 2.18 0.53
N ILE A 231 -10.11 3.21 -0.22
CA ILE A 231 -11.27 4.09 0.02
C ILE A 231 -12.24 4.00 -1.15
N ASN A 232 -13.50 3.68 -0.87
CA ASN A 232 -14.58 3.61 -1.85
C ASN A 232 -15.48 4.84 -1.76
N ILE A 233 -15.94 5.39 -2.89
CA ILE A 233 -16.98 6.43 -2.88
C ILE A 233 -18.26 5.92 -2.20
N GLY A 234 -18.55 4.64 -2.35
CA GLY A 234 -19.73 3.99 -1.79
C GLY A 234 -19.45 3.22 -0.50
N LYS A 235 -19.99 2.02 -0.43
CA LYS A 235 -19.89 1.12 0.73
C LYS A 235 -18.56 0.37 0.75
N PRO A 236 -18.09 -0.10 1.92
CA PRO A 236 -16.82 -0.81 2.06
C PRO A 236 -16.82 -2.25 1.50
N GLY A 237 -17.95 -2.76 1.03
CA GLY A 237 -18.09 -4.17 0.65
C GLY A 237 -17.29 -4.55 -0.60
N VAL A 238 -16.65 -5.70 -0.55
CA VAL A 238 -15.76 -6.26 -1.57
C VAL A 238 -16.41 -7.44 -2.29
N LYS A 239 -16.06 -7.64 -3.55
CA LYS A 239 -16.30 -8.86 -4.32
C LYS A 239 -15.00 -9.28 -5.01
N MET A 240 -14.59 -10.53 -4.80
CA MET A 240 -13.49 -11.14 -5.57
C MET A 240 -13.99 -11.59 -6.94
N LEU A 241 -13.18 -11.38 -7.99
CA LEU A 241 -13.48 -11.91 -9.31
C LEU A 241 -12.98 -13.36 -9.46
N ASP A 242 -13.41 -14.02 -10.52
CA ASP A 242 -13.12 -15.43 -10.77
C ASP A 242 -11.64 -15.71 -11.14
N ASP A 243 -10.85 -14.67 -11.41
CA ASP A 243 -9.40 -14.75 -11.60
C ASP A 243 -8.64 -15.03 -10.30
N GLY A 244 -9.33 -14.99 -9.16
CA GLY A 244 -8.79 -15.28 -7.83
C GLY A 244 -7.95 -14.16 -7.22
N TRP A 245 -7.76 -13.02 -7.91
CA TRP A 245 -6.94 -11.90 -7.49
C TRP A 245 -7.70 -10.59 -7.43
N THR A 246 -8.40 -10.22 -8.49
CA THR A 246 -9.00 -8.89 -8.64
C THR A 246 -10.13 -8.68 -7.64
N ALA A 247 -9.95 -7.73 -6.74
CA ALA A 247 -10.97 -7.28 -5.78
C ALA A 247 -11.68 -6.03 -6.31
N VAL A 248 -13.02 -6.06 -6.36
CA VAL A 248 -13.83 -4.94 -6.84
C VAL A 248 -14.83 -4.47 -5.79
N THR A 249 -15.25 -3.21 -5.89
CA THR A 249 -16.34 -2.69 -5.06
C THR A 249 -17.64 -3.43 -5.39
N ARG A 250 -18.35 -3.90 -4.36
CA ARG A 250 -19.61 -4.64 -4.55
C ARG A 250 -20.70 -3.79 -5.18
N ASP A 251 -20.72 -2.50 -4.91
CA ASP A 251 -21.69 -1.54 -5.43
C ASP A 251 -21.25 -0.86 -6.73
N ARG A 252 -20.11 -1.27 -7.29
CA ARG A 252 -19.52 -0.75 -8.55
C ARG A 252 -19.15 0.74 -8.49
N THR A 253 -19.00 1.30 -7.31
CA THR A 253 -18.49 2.67 -7.15
C THR A 253 -16.98 2.71 -7.31
N LEU A 254 -16.42 3.90 -7.58
CA LEU A 254 -14.97 4.08 -7.69
C LEU A 254 -14.29 3.77 -6.36
N SER A 255 -13.08 3.21 -6.46
CA SER A 255 -12.15 3.00 -5.36
C SER A 255 -10.82 3.70 -5.65
N ALA A 256 -10.11 4.10 -4.61
CA ALA A 256 -8.75 4.60 -4.70
C ALA A 256 -7.91 4.04 -3.55
N GLN A 257 -6.60 3.88 -3.81
CA GLN A 257 -5.62 3.44 -2.83
C GLN A 257 -4.33 4.24 -3.01
N PHE A 258 -3.70 4.59 -1.91
CA PHE A 258 -2.30 5.00 -1.87
C PHE A 258 -1.59 4.20 -0.81
N GLU A 259 -0.31 4.01 -0.98
CA GLU A 259 0.49 3.23 -0.06
C GLU A 259 1.88 3.78 0.11
N HIS A 260 2.37 3.72 1.35
CA HIS A 260 3.77 3.88 1.67
C HIS A 260 4.26 2.78 2.60
N SER A 261 5.47 2.31 2.34
CA SER A 261 6.29 1.57 3.31
C SER A 261 6.98 2.55 4.26
N ILE A 262 6.85 2.30 5.55
CA ILE A 262 7.42 3.16 6.59
C ILE A 262 8.23 2.35 7.61
N GLY A 263 9.15 3.03 8.29
CA GLY A 263 9.86 2.51 9.44
C GLY A 263 9.69 3.41 10.65
N ILE A 264 9.33 2.85 11.80
CA ILE A 264 9.23 3.60 13.06
C ILE A 264 10.64 3.94 13.56
N THR A 265 10.90 5.22 13.78
CA THR A 265 12.14 5.74 14.35
C THR A 265 11.98 6.03 15.83
N GLU A 266 13.02 6.53 16.50
CA GLU A 266 12.95 6.91 17.93
C GLU A 266 11.97 8.06 18.21
N THR A 267 11.64 8.90 17.21
CA THR A 267 10.84 10.12 17.40
C THR A 267 9.62 10.24 16.50
N GLY A 268 9.42 9.32 15.55
CA GLY A 268 8.35 9.35 14.56
C GLY A 268 8.47 8.18 13.60
N CYS A 269 8.35 8.44 12.30
CA CYS A 269 8.60 7.44 11.26
C CYS A 269 9.37 8.03 10.07
N GLU A 270 9.99 7.14 9.32
CA GLU A 270 10.59 7.42 8.02
C GLU A 270 9.76 6.79 6.93
N ILE A 271 9.46 7.53 5.86
CA ILE A 271 8.77 7.02 4.68
C ILE A 271 9.85 6.58 3.68
N PHE A 272 9.97 5.28 3.43
CA PHE A 272 10.99 4.72 2.53
C PHE A 272 10.66 4.95 1.04
N THR A 273 9.39 5.12 0.71
CA THR A 273 8.86 5.12 -0.66
C THR A 273 8.37 6.49 -1.11
N LYS A 274 8.83 7.57 -0.46
CA LYS A 274 8.51 8.93 -0.86
C LYS A 274 9.12 9.28 -2.21
N SER A 275 8.35 9.96 -3.08
CA SER A 275 8.85 10.42 -4.37
C SER A 275 10.09 11.31 -4.21
N PRO A 276 11.20 11.01 -4.90
CA PRO A 276 12.38 11.87 -4.90
C PRO A 276 12.16 13.18 -5.66
N THR A 277 11.14 13.25 -6.50
CA THR A 277 10.83 14.42 -7.34
C THR A 277 9.55 15.15 -6.92
N GLY A 278 8.91 14.71 -5.81
CA GLY A 278 7.71 15.34 -5.27
C GLY A 278 6.40 14.90 -5.96
N LEU A 279 6.42 13.78 -6.67
CA LEU A 279 5.27 13.25 -7.39
C LEU A 279 4.50 12.21 -6.54
N ASP A 280 4.16 12.55 -5.29
CA ASP A 280 3.49 11.62 -4.38
C ASP A 280 1.97 11.52 -4.61
N CYS A 281 1.36 12.55 -5.23
CA CYS A 281 -0.10 12.60 -5.48
C CYS A 281 -0.42 13.43 -6.71
N PRO A 282 -1.42 13.03 -7.55
CA PRO A 282 -1.90 13.86 -8.65
C PRO A 282 -2.64 15.12 -8.13
N PRO A 283 -2.67 16.24 -8.91
CA PRO A 283 -2.19 16.29 -10.28
C PRO A 283 -0.66 16.36 -10.35
N TYR A 284 -0.06 15.46 -11.13
CA TYR A 284 1.38 15.50 -11.35
C TYR A 284 1.72 16.68 -12.27
N ALA A 285 2.65 17.55 -11.85
CA ALA A 285 3.16 18.61 -12.70
C ALA A 285 3.84 17.96 -13.92
N ARG A 286 3.40 18.36 -15.11
CA ARG A 286 3.98 17.92 -16.39
C ARG A 286 5.08 18.89 -16.81
#